data_974d18d92e4c60ac3eabed89637aa970
#
_entry.id   974d18d92e4c60ac3eabed89637aa970
#
_cell.length_a   1.000
_cell.length_b   1.000
_cell.length_c   1.000
_cell.angle_alpha   90.00
_cell.angle_beta   90.00
_cell.angle_gamma   90.00
#
_symmetry.space_group_name_H-M   'P 1'
#
loop_
_entity.id
_entity.type
_entity.pdbx_description
1 polymer ?
#
loop_
_entity_poly.entity_id
_entity_poly.type
_entity_poly.pdbx_seq_one_letter_code
_entity_poly.pdbx_strand_id
1 'polypeptide(L)'
;MDWKRTLQNEIGHIMRGHNILEYKGPGDELTIDSFFKVIGYASLYKAQGIAVNKIPASEVTVSFFRNAYPKALFQELKKEGYILKKMYPGIYYVRGKVPFPVQVVVTSQLERKAHCSLRVLTTQVEMQDAELFLEQIYYLESKNERSNIDSVLQVSVNANKQVYSLLRRKNEMCEALRE
;
A
#
# COMPACT_ATOMS: atom_id res chain seq x y z
N MET A 1 27.81 -0.52 2.25
CA MET A 1 26.56 -0.55 3.04
C MET A 1 25.45 -0.95 2.07
N ASP A 2 25.02 -2.20 2.13
CA ASP A 2 24.07 -2.75 1.15
C ASP A 2 22.63 -2.39 1.61
N TRP A 3 22.12 -1.25 1.14
CA TRP A 3 20.81 -0.70 1.51
C TRP A 3 19.65 -1.26 0.65
N LYS A 4 19.90 -2.28 -0.17
CA LYS A 4 18.88 -3.00 -0.95
C LYS A 4 18.05 -3.92 -0.05
N ARG A 5 17.28 -3.35 0.89
CA ARG A 5 16.17 -4.09 1.52
C ARG A 5 15.03 -4.20 0.51
N THR A 6 15.02 -5.29 -0.24
CA THR A 6 13.91 -5.66 -1.10
C THR A 6 12.75 -6.12 -0.18
N LEU A 7 11.55 -5.59 -0.39
CA LEU A 7 10.36 -6.12 0.27
C LEU A 7 10.18 -7.59 -0.14
N GLN A 8 10.20 -8.50 0.84
CA GLN A 8 10.13 -9.96 0.63
C GLN A 8 8.70 -10.47 0.43
N ASN A 9 7.75 -9.59 0.07
CA ASN A 9 6.34 -9.93 -0.14
C ASN A 9 5.89 -9.64 -1.58
N GLU A 10 4.65 -9.98 -1.91
CA GLU A 10 4.10 -9.88 -3.25
C GLU A 10 4.13 -8.45 -3.82
N ILE A 11 4.03 -7.43 -2.95
CA ILE A 11 4.12 -6.02 -3.35
C ILE A 11 5.55 -5.71 -3.83
N GLY A 12 6.55 -6.30 -3.19
CA GLY A 12 7.96 -6.12 -3.52
C GLY A 12 8.41 -6.79 -4.83
N HIS A 13 7.68 -7.80 -5.32
CA HIS A 13 8.11 -8.58 -6.49
C HIS A 13 8.32 -7.74 -7.76
N ILE A 14 7.58 -6.66 -7.95
CA ILE A 14 7.74 -5.76 -9.11
C ILE A 14 8.78 -4.66 -8.86
N MET A 15 9.11 -4.37 -7.60
CA MET A 15 9.96 -3.25 -7.22
C MET A 15 11.40 -3.40 -7.76
N ARG A 16 12.00 -2.27 -8.12
CA ARG A 16 13.35 -2.16 -8.67
C ARG A 16 14.19 -1.21 -7.82
N GLY A 17 15.30 -0.71 -8.34
CA GLY A 17 16.21 0.19 -7.62
C GLY A 17 15.54 1.46 -7.08
N HIS A 18 14.61 2.05 -7.85
CA HIS A 18 13.91 3.29 -7.50
C HIS A 18 12.40 3.06 -7.53
N ASN A 19 11.71 3.36 -6.42
CA ASN A 19 10.29 3.08 -6.29
C ASN A 19 9.51 4.36 -6.01
N ILE A 20 8.65 4.76 -6.94
CA ILE A 20 7.72 5.87 -6.79
C ILE A 20 6.42 5.32 -6.23
N LEU A 21 6.03 5.77 -5.05
CA LEU A 21 4.85 5.30 -4.34
C LEU A 21 3.83 6.44 -4.27
N GLU A 22 2.61 6.18 -4.73
CA GLU A 22 1.46 7.08 -4.58
C GLU A 22 0.41 6.40 -3.73
N TYR A 23 0.11 6.98 -2.59
CA TYR A 23 -0.98 6.54 -1.72
C TYR A 23 -2.19 7.46 -1.88
N LYS A 24 -3.35 6.88 -2.14
CA LYS A 24 -4.64 7.57 -2.17
C LYS A 24 -5.42 7.27 -0.88
N GLY A 25 -5.65 8.32 -0.11
CA GLY A 25 -6.46 8.26 1.11
C GLY A 25 -7.89 7.81 0.86
N PRO A 26 -8.65 7.49 1.92
CA PRO A 26 -10.02 6.95 1.79
C PRO A 26 -10.99 7.86 1.02
N GLY A 27 -10.80 9.18 1.06
CA GLY A 27 -11.60 10.17 0.32
C GLY A 27 -11.08 10.50 -1.08
N ASP A 28 -9.88 10.02 -1.44
CA ASP A 28 -9.25 10.39 -2.69
C ASP A 28 -9.58 9.39 -3.81
N GLU A 29 -9.84 9.91 -4.99
CA GLU A 29 -10.02 9.06 -6.17
C GLU A 29 -8.68 8.82 -6.87
N LEU A 30 -8.49 7.58 -7.30
CA LEU A 30 -7.42 7.21 -8.23
C LEU A 30 -7.99 7.25 -9.64
N THR A 31 -7.86 8.42 -10.29
CA THR A 31 -8.35 8.68 -11.65
C THR A 31 -7.28 8.40 -12.69
N ILE A 32 -7.68 8.41 -13.98
CA ILE A 32 -6.75 8.32 -15.11
C ILE A 32 -5.76 9.49 -15.11
N ASP A 33 -6.20 10.71 -14.74
CA ASP A 33 -5.33 11.88 -14.65
C ASP A 33 -4.31 11.75 -13.52
N SER A 34 -4.74 11.21 -12.34
CA SER A 34 -3.82 10.90 -11.25
C SER A 34 -2.78 9.86 -11.69
N PHE A 35 -3.18 8.86 -12.45
CA PHE A 35 -2.27 7.84 -13.00
C PHE A 35 -1.20 8.48 -13.87
N PHE A 36 -1.59 9.26 -14.87
CA PHE A 36 -0.63 9.93 -15.76
C PHE A 36 0.23 10.96 -15.05
N LYS A 37 -0.32 11.68 -14.07
CA LYS A 37 0.44 12.62 -13.24
C LYS A 37 1.62 11.93 -12.55
N VAL A 38 1.40 10.76 -11.95
CA VAL A 38 2.46 10.01 -11.25
C VAL A 38 3.45 9.39 -12.23
N ILE A 39 2.99 8.90 -13.39
CA ILE A 39 3.90 8.48 -14.49
C ILE A 39 4.77 9.66 -14.96
N GLY A 40 4.21 10.85 -15.03
CA GLY A 40 4.95 12.09 -15.33
C GLY A 40 6.03 12.37 -14.27
N TYR A 41 5.70 12.26 -12.99
CA TYR A 41 6.68 12.41 -11.88
C TYR A 41 7.80 11.37 -11.96
N ALA A 42 7.46 10.12 -12.24
CA ALA A 42 8.45 9.05 -12.44
C ALA A 42 9.37 9.33 -13.63
N SER A 43 8.82 9.90 -14.71
CA SER A 43 9.59 10.30 -15.89
C SER A 43 10.54 11.47 -15.60
N LEU A 44 10.07 12.47 -14.85
CA LEU A 44 10.91 13.58 -14.38
C LEU A 44 12.02 13.07 -13.44
N TYR A 45 11.67 12.18 -12.50
CA TYR A 45 12.65 11.56 -11.61
C TYR A 45 13.71 10.77 -12.39
N LYS A 46 13.30 9.94 -13.34
CA LYS A 46 14.22 9.19 -14.22
C LYS A 46 15.17 10.12 -14.99
N ALA A 47 14.69 11.30 -15.40
CA ALA A 47 15.47 12.26 -16.14
C ALA A 47 16.46 13.07 -15.28
N GLN A 48 16.43 12.92 -13.95
CA GLN A 48 17.36 13.62 -13.06
C GLN A 48 18.78 13.06 -13.15
N GLY A 49 19.74 13.96 -13.07
CA GLY A 49 21.15 13.64 -13.02
C GLY A 49 21.97 14.29 -14.15
N ILE A 50 23.27 14.46 -13.89
CA ILE A 50 24.20 15.13 -14.83
C ILE A 50 24.57 14.18 -16.00
N ALA A 51 24.67 12.89 -15.73
CA ALA A 51 25.01 11.88 -16.74
C ALA A 51 23.76 11.39 -17.49
N VAL A 52 23.88 11.22 -18.81
CA VAL A 52 22.83 10.65 -19.64
C VAL A 52 22.46 9.25 -19.15
N ASN A 53 21.17 9.00 -19.00
CA ASN A 53 20.61 7.71 -18.55
C ASN A 53 21.19 7.17 -17.23
N LYS A 54 21.54 8.06 -16.28
CA LYS A 54 22.05 7.70 -14.95
C LYS A 54 21.09 6.78 -14.20
N ILE A 55 19.77 7.01 -14.36
CA ILE A 55 18.73 6.14 -13.83
C ILE A 55 18.05 5.45 -15.02
N PRO A 56 18.33 4.17 -15.30
CA PRO A 56 17.63 3.43 -16.36
C PRO A 56 16.14 3.31 -16.06
N ALA A 57 15.28 3.39 -17.08
CA ALA A 57 13.82 3.23 -16.90
C ALA A 57 13.46 1.85 -16.32
N SER A 58 14.23 0.81 -16.61
CA SER A 58 14.06 -0.54 -16.05
C SER A 58 14.29 -0.61 -14.53
N GLU A 59 14.99 0.37 -13.95
CA GLU A 59 15.25 0.46 -12.51
C GLU A 59 14.22 1.33 -11.76
N VAL A 60 13.25 1.90 -12.45
CA VAL A 60 12.16 2.69 -11.83
C VAL A 60 10.87 1.88 -11.81
N THR A 61 10.21 1.85 -10.66
CA THR A 61 8.89 1.21 -10.49
C THR A 61 7.89 2.25 -9.99
N VAL A 62 6.65 2.15 -10.43
CA VAL A 62 5.53 2.97 -9.93
C VAL A 62 4.50 2.08 -9.25
N SER A 63 4.14 2.40 -8.01
CA SER A 63 3.15 1.67 -7.23
C SER A 63 2.07 2.62 -6.70
N PHE A 64 0.83 2.36 -7.07
CA PHE A 64 -0.34 3.06 -6.55
C PHE A 64 -0.99 2.25 -5.44
N PHE A 65 -1.28 2.88 -4.31
CA PHE A 65 -1.97 2.26 -3.19
C PHE A 65 -3.31 2.95 -2.96
N ARG A 66 -4.38 2.17 -2.85
CA ARG A 66 -5.72 2.64 -2.54
C ARG A 66 -6.52 1.55 -1.81
N ASN A 67 -7.34 1.94 -0.85
CA ASN A 67 -8.20 0.98 -0.15
C ASN A 67 -9.28 0.40 -1.07
N ALA A 68 -10.07 1.25 -1.74
CA ALA A 68 -11.16 0.82 -2.61
C ALA A 68 -10.67 0.40 -4.02
N TYR A 69 -11.36 -0.58 -4.63
CA TYR A 69 -11.10 -1.01 -6.00
C TYR A 69 -11.33 0.14 -7.01
N PRO A 70 -10.32 0.55 -7.81
CA PRO A 70 -10.41 1.71 -8.69
C PRO A 70 -11.07 1.35 -10.03
N LYS A 71 -12.39 1.05 -10.00
CA LYS A 71 -13.14 0.56 -11.16
C LYS A 71 -13.05 1.51 -12.37
N ALA A 72 -13.23 2.81 -12.14
CA ALA A 72 -13.20 3.82 -13.21
C ALA A 72 -11.82 3.86 -13.88
N LEU A 73 -10.73 3.96 -13.09
CA LEU A 73 -9.37 3.94 -13.64
C LEU A 73 -9.14 2.68 -14.50
N PHE A 74 -9.52 1.51 -14.00
CA PHE A 74 -9.28 0.25 -14.71
C PHE A 74 -10.09 0.16 -16.01
N GLN A 75 -11.28 0.76 -16.06
CA GLN A 75 -12.08 0.85 -17.29
C GLN A 75 -11.41 1.77 -18.32
N GLU A 76 -10.95 2.97 -17.89
CA GLU A 76 -10.26 3.91 -18.78
C GLU A 76 -8.93 3.35 -19.30
N LEU A 77 -8.12 2.75 -18.44
CA LEU A 77 -6.88 2.12 -18.87
C LEU A 77 -7.12 1.02 -19.92
N LYS A 78 -8.17 0.21 -19.77
CA LYS A 78 -8.52 -0.81 -20.76
C LYS A 78 -8.98 -0.20 -22.10
N LYS A 79 -9.79 0.87 -22.07
CA LYS A 79 -10.20 1.61 -23.27
C LYS A 79 -9.01 2.17 -24.04
N GLU A 80 -7.99 2.64 -23.32
CA GLU A 80 -6.76 3.15 -23.92
C GLU A 80 -5.77 2.05 -24.34
N GLY A 81 -6.14 0.77 -24.18
CA GLY A 81 -5.36 -0.38 -24.63
C GLY A 81 -4.28 -0.85 -23.66
N TYR A 82 -4.35 -0.45 -22.38
CA TYR A 82 -3.50 -1.05 -21.34
C TYR A 82 -4.02 -2.42 -20.93
N ILE A 83 -3.10 -3.30 -20.52
CA ILE A 83 -3.41 -4.65 -20.04
C ILE A 83 -3.31 -4.65 -18.53
N LEU A 84 -4.41 -5.00 -17.85
CA LEU A 84 -4.48 -5.16 -16.41
C LEU A 84 -4.42 -6.65 -16.08
N LYS A 85 -3.37 -7.07 -15.37
CA LYS A 85 -3.19 -8.45 -14.92
C LYS A 85 -3.22 -8.52 -13.39
N LYS A 86 -4.21 -9.22 -12.83
CA LYS A 86 -4.21 -9.55 -11.40
C LYS A 86 -3.13 -10.59 -11.16
N MET A 87 -2.11 -10.23 -10.37
CA MET A 87 -0.97 -11.09 -10.05
C MET A 87 -1.17 -11.81 -8.73
N TYR A 88 -1.70 -11.10 -7.72
CA TYR A 88 -1.96 -11.61 -6.37
C TYR A 88 -3.28 -11.01 -5.84
N PRO A 89 -3.84 -11.49 -4.72
CA PRO A 89 -4.95 -10.82 -4.07
C PRO A 89 -4.65 -9.33 -3.87
N GLY A 90 -5.50 -8.44 -4.41
CA GLY A 90 -5.33 -6.99 -4.31
C GLY A 90 -4.22 -6.37 -5.17
N ILE A 91 -3.40 -7.13 -5.89
CA ILE A 91 -2.26 -6.60 -6.65
C ILE A 91 -2.46 -6.79 -8.15
N TYR A 92 -2.49 -5.68 -8.88
CA TYR A 92 -2.75 -5.59 -10.31
C TYR A 92 -1.57 -4.94 -11.02
N TYR A 93 -0.97 -5.64 -11.99
CA TYR A 93 0.07 -5.07 -12.84
C TYR A 93 -0.57 -4.41 -14.06
N VAL A 94 -0.11 -3.19 -14.35
CA VAL A 94 -0.47 -2.44 -15.56
C VAL A 94 0.64 -2.65 -16.59
N ARG A 95 0.29 -3.19 -17.75
CA ARG A 95 1.22 -3.48 -18.83
C ARG A 95 0.79 -2.80 -20.13
N GLY A 96 1.70 -2.72 -21.09
CA GLY A 96 1.48 -2.14 -22.41
C GLY A 96 2.24 -0.83 -22.57
N LYS A 97 1.52 0.28 -22.70
CA LYS A 97 2.08 1.60 -23.06
C LYS A 97 2.77 2.35 -21.89
N VAL A 98 3.19 1.67 -20.81
CA VAL A 98 3.89 2.29 -19.69
C VAL A 98 5.39 2.18 -19.85
N PRO A 99 6.16 3.26 -19.57
CA PRO A 99 7.62 3.27 -19.66
C PRO A 99 8.32 2.55 -18.50
N PHE A 100 7.59 2.25 -17.42
CA PHE A 100 8.07 1.64 -16.19
C PHE A 100 7.22 0.41 -15.83
N PRO A 101 7.74 -0.53 -15.01
CA PRO A 101 6.91 -1.47 -14.26
C PRO A 101 5.92 -0.73 -13.37
N VAL A 102 4.61 -1.02 -13.50
CA VAL A 102 3.54 -0.35 -12.75
C VAL A 102 2.66 -1.38 -12.06
N GLN A 103 2.33 -1.12 -10.79
CA GLN A 103 1.31 -1.86 -10.07
C GLN A 103 0.27 -0.95 -9.42
N VAL A 104 -0.94 -1.49 -9.26
CA VAL A 104 -2.00 -0.92 -8.42
C VAL A 104 -2.30 -1.90 -7.31
N VAL A 105 -2.16 -1.47 -6.08
CA VAL A 105 -2.40 -2.24 -4.86
C VAL A 105 -3.72 -1.77 -4.24
N VAL A 106 -4.71 -2.67 -4.22
CA VAL A 106 -6.01 -2.48 -3.59
C VAL A 106 -5.94 -3.07 -2.18
N THR A 107 -5.70 -2.22 -1.18
CA THR A 107 -5.35 -2.69 0.17
C THR A 107 -6.45 -3.49 0.84
N SER A 108 -7.75 -3.20 0.57
CA SER A 108 -8.88 -4.01 1.07
C SER A 108 -8.92 -5.44 0.54
N GLN A 109 -8.22 -5.75 -0.56
CA GLN A 109 -8.18 -7.06 -1.20
C GLN A 109 -6.89 -7.84 -0.92
N LEU A 110 -5.93 -7.26 -0.21
CA LEU A 110 -4.70 -7.94 0.18
C LEU A 110 -4.99 -9.08 1.17
N GLU A 111 -4.08 -10.04 1.25
CA GLU A 111 -4.15 -11.08 2.28
C GLU A 111 -4.06 -10.44 3.69
N ARG A 112 -4.97 -10.84 4.61
CA ARG A 112 -5.16 -10.16 5.89
C ARG A 112 -3.94 -10.24 6.79
N LYS A 113 -3.41 -11.44 6.99
CA LYS A 113 -2.30 -11.67 7.93
C LYS A 113 -1.00 -11.05 7.45
N ALA A 114 -0.72 -11.15 6.14
CA ALA A 114 0.52 -10.62 5.57
C ALA A 114 0.54 -9.09 5.46
N HIS A 115 -0.65 -8.44 5.35
CA HIS A 115 -0.73 -7.01 5.01
C HIS A 115 -1.67 -6.21 5.91
N CYS A 116 -1.88 -6.63 7.17
CA CYS A 116 -2.82 -5.95 8.08
C CYS A 116 -2.46 -4.47 8.28
N SER A 117 -1.18 -4.10 8.34
CA SER A 117 -0.72 -2.71 8.46
C SER A 117 -1.18 -1.79 7.31
N LEU A 118 -1.31 -2.33 6.09
CA LEU A 118 -1.86 -1.59 4.95
C LEU A 118 -3.39 -1.60 4.94
N ARG A 119 -4.00 -2.68 5.43
CA ARG A 119 -5.46 -2.83 5.47
C ARG A 119 -6.12 -1.92 6.50
N VAL A 120 -5.44 -1.61 7.61
CA VAL A 120 -5.97 -0.68 8.63
C VAL A 120 -5.90 0.80 8.23
N LEU A 121 -5.23 1.15 7.14
CA LEU A 121 -5.15 2.52 6.61
C LEU A 121 -6.44 2.88 5.84
N THR A 122 -7.56 2.91 6.54
CA THR A 122 -8.88 3.24 6.01
C THR A 122 -9.73 3.93 7.09
N THR A 123 -10.80 4.61 6.69
CA THR A 123 -11.81 5.17 7.61
C THR A 123 -12.92 4.18 7.96
N GLN A 124 -12.88 2.97 7.43
CA GLN A 124 -13.85 1.89 7.64
C GLN A 124 -13.11 0.58 7.86
N VAL A 125 -12.28 0.53 8.93
CA VAL A 125 -11.52 -0.67 9.26
C VAL A 125 -12.47 -1.78 9.72
N GLU A 126 -12.28 -2.99 9.18
CA GLU A 126 -12.96 -4.17 9.70
C GLU A 126 -12.35 -4.56 11.06
N MET A 127 -13.19 -4.98 12.00
CA MET A 127 -12.75 -5.37 13.35
C MET A 127 -11.64 -6.44 13.31
N GLN A 128 -11.78 -7.43 12.42
CA GLN A 128 -10.79 -8.49 12.25
C GLN A 128 -9.43 -7.96 11.76
N ASP A 129 -9.41 -6.95 10.88
CA ASP A 129 -8.15 -6.34 10.42
C ASP A 129 -7.47 -5.57 11.56
N ALA A 130 -8.25 -4.87 12.38
CA ALA A 130 -7.75 -4.14 13.55
C ALA A 130 -7.21 -5.11 14.63
N GLU A 131 -7.91 -6.22 14.92
CA GLU A 131 -7.45 -7.26 15.84
C GLU A 131 -6.10 -7.85 15.39
N LEU A 132 -6.00 -8.31 14.14
CA LEU A 132 -4.77 -8.87 13.58
C LEU A 132 -3.61 -7.89 13.62
N PHE A 133 -3.90 -6.60 13.36
CA PHE A 133 -2.87 -5.56 13.41
C PHE A 133 -2.36 -5.35 14.83
N LEU A 134 -3.24 -5.29 15.84
CA LEU A 134 -2.85 -5.17 17.25
C LEU A 134 -2.05 -6.41 17.72
N GLU A 135 -2.47 -7.61 17.31
CA GLU A 135 -1.71 -8.84 17.60
C GLU A 135 -0.29 -8.78 17.02
N GLN A 136 -0.12 -8.33 15.77
CA GLN A 136 1.21 -8.21 15.16
C GLN A 136 2.09 -7.18 15.88
N ILE A 137 1.53 -6.06 16.33
CA ILE A 137 2.27 -5.04 17.09
C ILE A 137 2.85 -5.61 18.38
N TYR A 138 2.07 -6.46 19.06
CA TYR A 138 2.48 -7.04 20.33
C TYR A 138 3.79 -7.87 20.23
N TYR A 139 4.00 -8.54 19.10
CA TYR A 139 5.17 -9.39 18.86
C TYR A 139 6.37 -8.66 18.24
N LEU A 140 6.31 -7.34 18.03
CA LEU A 140 7.44 -6.59 17.46
C LEU A 140 8.53 -6.31 18.50
N GLU A 141 9.74 -6.71 18.19
CA GLU A 141 10.91 -6.55 19.07
C GLU A 141 11.74 -5.30 18.72
N SER A 142 11.79 -4.89 17.46
CA SER A 142 12.62 -3.80 16.96
C SER A 142 12.06 -2.40 17.29
N LYS A 143 12.87 -1.52 17.89
CA LYS A 143 12.49 -0.12 18.19
C LYS A 143 12.10 0.68 16.93
N ASN A 144 12.78 0.48 15.81
CA ASN A 144 12.49 1.20 14.58
C ASN A 144 11.17 0.73 13.94
N GLU A 145 10.88 -0.56 14.00
CA GLU A 145 9.61 -1.12 13.54
C GLU A 145 8.46 -0.62 14.41
N ARG A 146 8.63 -0.58 15.73
CA ARG A 146 7.64 -0.02 16.66
C ARG A 146 7.30 1.43 16.33
N SER A 147 8.29 2.30 16.12
CA SER A 147 8.06 3.72 15.81
C SER A 147 7.26 3.93 14.51
N ASN A 148 7.55 3.13 13.46
CA ASN A 148 6.80 3.20 12.21
C ASN A 148 5.36 2.70 12.40
N ILE A 149 5.18 1.63 13.12
CA ILE A 149 3.88 1.02 13.38
C ILE A 149 3.03 1.88 14.34
N ASP A 150 3.64 2.52 15.33
CA ASP A 150 2.94 3.47 16.20
C ASP A 150 2.29 4.60 15.38
N SER A 151 2.99 5.09 14.34
CA SER A 151 2.43 6.10 13.43
C SER A 151 1.22 5.56 12.66
N VAL A 152 1.30 4.33 12.14
CA VAL A 152 0.17 3.67 11.46
C VAL A 152 -0.99 3.44 12.43
N LEU A 153 -0.70 2.97 13.65
CA LEU A 153 -1.70 2.74 14.68
C LEU A 153 -2.42 4.04 15.05
N GLN A 154 -1.68 5.12 15.27
CA GLN A 154 -2.26 6.42 15.60
C GLN A 154 -3.21 6.92 14.50
N VAL A 155 -2.81 6.81 13.23
CA VAL A 155 -3.65 7.19 12.08
C VAL A 155 -4.91 6.33 12.04
N SER A 156 -4.78 5.00 12.18
CA SER A 156 -5.90 4.07 12.11
C SER A 156 -6.88 4.28 13.28
N VAL A 157 -6.38 4.43 14.51
CA VAL A 157 -7.20 4.69 15.72
C VAL A 157 -7.96 6.01 15.58
N ASN A 158 -7.30 7.07 15.14
CA ASN A 158 -7.94 8.38 14.97
C ASN A 158 -9.06 8.33 13.92
N ALA A 159 -8.88 7.58 12.84
CA ALA A 159 -9.89 7.42 11.79
C ALA A 159 -11.04 6.48 12.17
N ASN A 160 -10.82 5.53 13.11
CA ASN A 160 -11.74 4.42 13.42
C ASN A 160 -11.99 4.26 14.93
N LYS A 161 -12.17 5.35 15.66
CA LYS A 161 -12.30 5.39 17.14
C LYS A 161 -13.33 4.39 17.70
N GLN A 162 -14.44 4.20 17.00
CA GLN A 162 -15.51 3.28 17.46
C GLN A 162 -15.01 1.82 17.47
N VAL A 163 -14.34 1.37 16.41
CA VAL A 163 -13.85 0.00 16.31
C VAL A 163 -12.82 -0.30 17.40
N TYR A 164 -11.85 0.60 17.58
CA TYR A 164 -10.81 0.42 18.60
C TYR A 164 -11.37 0.53 20.03
N SER A 165 -12.40 1.34 20.27
CA SER A 165 -13.10 1.37 21.56
C SER A 165 -13.85 0.08 21.87
N LEU A 166 -14.45 -0.55 20.85
CA LEU A 166 -15.11 -1.86 21.01
C LEU A 166 -14.09 -2.96 21.30
N LEU A 167 -12.94 -2.95 20.61
CA LEU A 167 -11.86 -3.92 20.83
C LEU A 167 -11.30 -3.82 22.26
N ARG A 168 -11.09 -2.60 22.74
CA ARG A 168 -10.64 -2.37 24.12
C ARG A 168 -11.62 -2.96 25.14
N ARG A 169 -12.91 -2.67 25.02
CA ARG A 169 -13.94 -3.21 25.91
C ARG A 169 -14.02 -4.73 25.87
N LYS A 170 -13.86 -5.35 24.67
CA LYS A 170 -13.83 -6.80 24.52
C LYS A 170 -12.67 -7.42 25.27
N ASN A 171 -11.48 -6.82 25.19
CA ASN A 171 -10.30 -7.31 25.91
C ASN A 171 -10.46 -7.16 27.43
N GLU A 172 -10.96 -6.01 27.92
CA GLU A 172 -11.26 -5.78 29.33
C GLU A 172 -12.28 -6.82 29.89
N MET A 173 -13.33 -7.15 29.11
CA MET A 173 -14.27 -8.21 29.48
C MET A 173 -13.63 -9.60 29.49
N CYS A 174 -12.77 -9.92 28.52
CA CYS A 174 -12.09 -11.22 28.47
C CYS A 174 -11.11 -11.40 29.64
N GLU A 175 -10.44 -10.33 30.10
CA GLU A 175 -9.58 -10.36 31.29
C GLU A 175 -10.40 -10.56 32.56
N ALA A 176 -11.51 -9.85 32.72
CA ALA A 176 -12.40 -9.99 33.87
C ALA A 176 -13.09 -11.36 33.97
N LEU A 177 -13.22 -12.11 32.88
CA LEU A 177 -13.76 -13.47 32.90
C LEU A 177 -12.70 -14.56 33.16
N ARG A 178 -11.43 -14.21 33.21
CA ARG A 178 -10.31 -15.12 33.55
C ARG A 178 -9.92 -15.10 35.02
N GLU A 179 -10.40 -14.11 35.78
CA GLU A 179 -10.30 -14.01 37.24
C GLU A 179 -11.45 -14.78 37.93
#